data_b2843019734f01de92efb3d38374d00c
#
_entry.id   b2843019734f01de92efb3d38374d00c
#
_cell.length_a   1.000
_cell.length_b   1.000
_cell.length_c   1.000
_cell.angle_alpha   90.00
_cell.angle_beta   90.00
_cell.angle_gamma   90.00
#
_symmetry.space_group_name_H-M   'P 1'
#
loop_
_entity.id
_entity.type
_entity.pdbx_description
1 polymer ?
#
loop_
_entity_poly.entity_id
_entity_poly.type
_entity_poly.pdbx_seq_one_letter_code
_entity_poly.pdbx_strand_id
1 'polypeptide(L)'
;MRAILIDWLVEVHLKFKLVPETLYLTVSLIDRFLEKETIMRERLQLVGVTAMLIASKVEEIYAPEVQDFVYITDRAYQREEILDAERKMLVKLDFQTSHFSSYGFLQRYASLVDSDPFILNMARYLLELSLVEYKMLKHHPSMLASASLYLAQKIVRKPNAWPE
;
A
#
# COMPACT_ATOMS: atom_id res chain seq x y z
N MET A 1 13.63 -0.83 -9.19
CA MET A 1 12.39 -1.28 -9.90
C MET A 1 11.18 -1.27 -9.00
N ARG A 2 11.18 -1.98 -7.82
CA ARG A 2 10.05 -1.96 -6.87
C ARG A 2 9.66 -0.51 -6.47
N ALA A 3 10.62 0.31 -6.09
CA ALA A 3 10.38 1.71 -5.72
C ALA A 3 9.66 2.50 -6.83
N ILE A 4 10.10 2.38 -8.08
CA ILE A 4 9.48 3.05 -9.24
C ILE A 4 8.04 2.56 -9.46
N LEU A 5 7.79 1.27 -9.27
CA LEU A 5 6.43 0.71 -9.37
C LEU A 5 5.53 1.30 -8.28
N ILE A 6 5.99 1.31 -7.02
CA ILE A 6 5.19 1.82 -5.90
C ILE A 6 4.94 3.32 -6.05
N ASP A 7 5.93 4.10 -6.45
CA ASP A 7 5.79 5.53 -6.70
C ASP A 7 4.70 5.81 -7.75
N TRP A 8 4.73 5.09 -8.87
CA TRP A 8 3.67 5.17 -9.87
C TRP A 8 2.30 4.71 -9.34
N LEU A 9 2.25 3.67 -8.51
CA LEU A 9 0.98 3.20 -7.90
C LEU A 9 0.39 4.22 -6.91
N VAL A 10 1.22 5.02 -6.24
CA VAL A 10 0.74 6.15 -5.42
C VAL A 10 0.01 7.17 -6.32
N GLU A 11 0.55 7.50 -7.49
CA GLU A 11 -0.13 8.40 -8.44
C GLU A 11 -1.46 7.79 -8.92
N VAL A 12 -1.50 6.49 -9.23
CA VAL A 12 -2.72 5.79 -9.63
C VAL A 12 -3.76 5.80 -8.51
N HIS A 13 -3.34 5.50 -7.28
CA HIS A 13 -4.16 5.55 -6.08
C HIS A 13 -4.83 6.92 -5.90
N LEU A 14 -4.06 8.00 -6.03
CA LEU A 14 -4.57 9.37 -5.95
C LEU A 14 -5.54 9.69 -7.09
N LYS A 15 -5.24 9.24 -8.32
CA LYS A 15 -6.09 9.46 -9.50
C LYS A 15 -7.45 8.77 -9.37
N PHE A 16 -7.48 7.57 -8.81
CA PHE A 16 -8.73 6.82 -8.57
C PHE A 16 -9.41 7.23 -7.26
N LYS A 17 -8.78 8.09 -6.44
CA LYS A 17 -9.28 8.55 -5.13
C LYS A 17 -9.58 7.40 -4.19
N LEU A 18 -8.72 6.40 -4.17
CA LEU A 18 -8.85 5.21 -3.33
C LEU A 18 -8.55 5.54 -1.86
N VAL A 19 -9.10 4.74 -0.95
CA VAL A 19 -8.77 4.88 0.48
C VAL A 19 -7.32 4.46 0.75
N PRO A 20 -6.66 5.02 1.77
CA PRO A 20 -5.26 4.68 2.07
C PRO A 20 -5.03 3.18 2.28
N GLU A 21 -5.98 2.47 2.89
CA GLU A 21 -5.94 1.03 3.12
C GLU A 21 -5.67 0.26 1.83
N THR A 22 -6.29 0.67 0.72
CA THR A 22 -6.11 0.07 -0.61
C THR A 22 -4.65 0.14 -1.07
N LEU A 23 -3.96 1.26 -0.85
CA LEU A 23 -2.54 1.40 -1.22
C LEU A 23 -1.66 0.43 -0.42
N TYR A 24 -1.83 0.38 0.90
CA TYR A 24 -1.04 -0.49 1.77
C TYR A 24 -1.28 -1.96 1.48
N LEU A 25 -2.54 -2.35 1.22
CA LEU A 25 -2.87 -3.70 0.81
C LEU A 25 -2.26 -4.04 -0.55
N THR A 26 -2.32 -3.12 -1.52
CA THR A 26 -1.69 -3.28 -2.84
C THR A 26 -0.20 -3.62 -2.71
N VAL A 27 0.54 -2.83 -1.94
CA VAL A 27 1.99 -3.05 -1.74
C VAL A 27 2.25 -4.39 -1.04
N SER A 28 1.45 -4.75 -0.04
CA SER A 28 1.56 -6.05 0.64
C SER A 28 1.33 -7.22 -0.32
N LEU A 29 0.31 -7.15 -1.19
CA LEU A 29 0.04 -8.19 -2.18
C LEU A 29 1.19 -8.33 -3.19
N ILE A 30 1.75 -7.20 -3.64
CA ILE A 30 2.92 -7.20 -4.54
C ILE A 30 4.11 -7.90 -3.89
N ASP A 31 4.49 -7.50 -2.69
CA ASP A 31 5.66 -8.03 -2.00
C ASP A 31 5.52 -9.53 -1.72
N ARG A 32 4.37 -9.98 -1.23
CA ARG A 32 4.07 -11.39 -0.97
C ARG A 32 4.00 -12.23 -2.25
N PHE A 33 3.52 -11.65 -3.34
CA PHE A 33 3.48 -12.34 -4.63
C PHE A 33 4.87 -12.49 -5.23
N LEU A 34 5.70 -11.44 -5.18
CA LEU A 34 7.07 -11.45 -5.69
C LEU A 34 8.01 -12.33 -4.85
N GLU A 35 7.68 -12.62 -3.59
CA GLU A 35 8.37 -13.62 -2.78
C GLU A 35 8.15 -15.05 -3.32
N LYS A 36 6.94 -15.33 -3.84
CA LYS A 36 6.53 -16.67 -4.31
C LYS A 36 6.72 -16.89 -5.81
N GLU A 37 6.90 -15.83 -6.60
CA GLU A 37 6.93 -15.89 -8.06
C GLU A 37 7.99 -14.97 -8.65
N THR A 38 8.84 -15.52 -9.51
CA THR A 38 9.81 -14.72 -10.27
C THR A 38 9.14 -14.06 -11.46
N ILE A 39 9.15 -12.73 -11.51
CA ILE A 39 8.48 -11.93 -12.54
C ILE A 39 9.52 -11.14 -13.34
N MET A 40 9.41 -11.18 -14.67
CA MET A 40 10.22 -10.36 -15.56
C MET A 40 9.90 -8.87 -15.39
N ARG A 41 10.90 -8.03 -15.61
CA ARG A 41 10.80 -6.56 -15.43
C ARG A 41 9.61 -5.96 -16.18
N GLU A 42 9.37 -6.40 -17.41
CA GLU A 42 8.31 -5.88 -18.27
C GLU A 42 6.89 -6.18 -17.73
N ARG A 43 6.77 -7.19 -16.86
CA ARG A 43 5.49 -7.61 -16.27
C ARG A 43 5.22 -7.02 -14.88
N LEU A 44 6.16 -6.24 -14.32
CA LEU A 44 5.99 -5.65 -12.99
C LEU A 44 4.81 -4.68 -12.91
N GLN A 45 4.56 -3.92 -13.97
CA GLN A 45 3.41 -3.02 -14.01
C GLN A 45 2.08 -3.80 -14.01
N LEU A 46 2.01 -4.93 -14.71
CA LEU A 46 0.85 -5.83 -14.67
C LEU A 46 0.61 -6.35 -13.25
N VAL A 47 1.67 -6.78 -12.54
CA VAL A 47 1.57 -7.20 -11.14
C VAL A 47 1.02 -6.06 -10.27
N GLY A 48 1.50 -4.83 -10.47
CA GLY A 48 1.05 -3.65 -9.72
C GLY A 48 -0.43 -3.36 -9.89
N VAL A 49 -0.91 -3.25 -11.14
CA VAL A 49 -2.34 -2.96 -11.40
C VAL A 49 -3.24 -4.11 -10.97
N THR A 50 -2.79 -5.35 -11.12
CA THR A 50 -3.53 -6.52 -10.65
C THR A 50 -3.67 -6.53 -9.12
N ALA A 51 -2.59 -6.23 -8.40
CA ALA A 51 -2.63 -6.12 -6.94
C ALA A 51 -3.56 -4.98 -6.49
N MET A 52 -3.54 -3.84 -7.17
CA MET A 52 -4.43 -2.72 -6.87
C MET A 52 -5.90 -3.03 -7.19
N LEU A 53 -6.17 -3.77 -8.26
CA LEU A 53 -7.52 -4.26 -8.57
C LEU A 53 -8.04 -5.17 -7.44
N ILE A 54 -7.24 -6.14 -6.97
CA ILE A 54 -7.61 -7.02 -5.87
C ILE A 54 -7.82 -6.21 -4.59
N ALA A 55 -6.88 -5.32 -4.25
CA ALA A 55 -6.98 -4.49 -3.06
C ALA A 55 -8.22 -3.59 -3.07
N SER A 56 -8.55 -2.99 -4.23
CA SER A 56 -9.76 -2.18 -4.38
C SER A 56 -11.03 -2.99 -4.17
N LYS A 57 -11.09 -4.22 -4.66
CA LYS A 57 -12.25 -5.11 -4.42
C LYS A 57 -12.42 -5.49 -2.95
N VAL A 58 -11.36 -5.42 -2.15
CA VAL A 58 -11.40 -5.76 -0.71
C VAL A 58 -11.75 -4.54 0.15
N GLU A 59 -11.18 -3.37 -0.16
CA GLU A 59 -11.23 -2.20 0.71
C GLU A 59 -12.25 -1.14 0.28
N GLU A 60 -12.59 -1.06 -1.01
CA GLU A 60 -13.45 0.00 -1.53
C GLU A 60 -14.92 -0.41 -1.55
N ILE A 61 -15.81 0.54 -1.23
CA ILE A 61 -17.26 0.37 -1.43
C ILE A 61 -17.59 0.31 -2.93
N TYR A 62 -16.92 1.15 -3.72
CA TYR A 62 -17.05 1.22 -5.17
C TYR A 62 -15.67 1.07 -5.81
N ALA A 63 -15.27 -0.19 -6.04
CA ALA A 63 -14.00 -0.48 -6.67
C ALA A 63 -13.99 -0.03 -8.15
N PRO A 64 -12.85 0.50 -8.65
CA PRO A 64 -12.68 0.75 -10.08
C PRO A 64 -12.89 -0.53 -10.89
N GLU A 65 -13.39 -0.38 -12.10
CA GLU A 65 -13.57 -1.51 -13.02
C GLU A 65 -12.24 -1.95 -13.66
N VAL A 66 -12.17 -3.18 -14.12
CA VAL A 66 -10.96 -3.70 -14.82
C VAL A 66 -10.58 -2.80 -16.00
N GLN A 67 -11.60 -2.21 -16.66
CA GLN A 67 -11.37 -1.30 -17.79
C GLN A 67 -10.63 -0.03 -17.40
N ASP A 68 -10.81 0.47 -16.17
CA ASP A 68 -10.06 1.63 -15.67
C ASP A 68 -8.57 1.29 -15.52
N PHE A 69 -8.26 0.05 -15.11
CA PHE A 69 -6.88 -0.44 -15.03
C PHE A 69 -6.25 -0.68 -16.41
N VAL A 70 -7.02 -1.09 -17.41
CA VAL A 70 -6.55 -1.11 -18.82
C VAL A 70 -6.20 0.30 -19.28
N TYR A 71 -7.06 1.27 -18.98
CA TYR A 71 -6.86 2.66 -19.37
C TYR A 71 -5.65 3.31 -18.70
N ILE A 72 -5.47 3.09 -17.37
CA ILE A 72 -4.37 3.71 -16.62
C ILE A 72 -2.98 3.21 -17.05
N THR A 73 -2.90 2.01 -17.63
CA THR A 73 -1.67 1.45 -18.21
C THR A 73 -1.44 1.86 -19.66
N ASP A 74 -2.22 2.83 -20.18
CA ASP A 74 -2.22 3.24 -21.59
C ASP A 74 -2.44 2.06 -22.55
N ARG A 75 -3.32 1.13 -22.14
CA ARG A 75 -3.65 -0.11 -22.87
C ARG A 75 -2.45 -1.03 -23.13
N ALA A 76 -1.42 -0.95 -22.27
CA ALA A 76 -0.29 -1.87 -22.34
C ALA A 76 -0.70 -3.33 -22.10
N TYR A 77 -1.83 -3.54 -21.39
CA TYR A 77 -2.40 -4.86 -21.10
C TYR A 77 -3.88 -4.88 -21.47
N GLN A 78 -4.31 -6.04 -21.98
CA GLN A 78 -5.72 -6.29 -22.27
C GLN A 78 -6.46 -6.70 -21.00
N ARG A 79 -7.79 -6.55 -21.03
CA ARG A 79 -8.67 -6.92 -19.92
C ARG A 79 -8.44 -8.37 -19.45
N GLU A 80 -8.32 -9.28 -20.41
CA GLU A 80 -8.10 -10.72 -20.19
C GLU A 80 -6.78 -11.00 -19.49
N GLU A 81 -5.72 -10.27 -19.84
CA GLU A 81 -4.40 -10.40 -19.20
C GLU A 81 -4.44 -9.99 -17.72
N ILE A 82 -5.17 -8.91 -17.39
CA ILE A 82 -5.34 -8.45 -16.01
C ILE A 82 -6.13 -9.47 -15.20
N LEU A 83 -7.21 -10.03 -15.75
CA LEU A 83 -8.04 -11.05 -15.08
C LEU A 83 -7.30 -12.37 -14.89
N ASP A 84 -6.48 -12.78 -15.85
CA ASP A 84 -5.64 -13.97 -15.71
C ASP A 84 -4.55 -13.77 -14.64
N ALA A 85 -3.95 -12.56 -14.61
CA ALA A 85 -2.99 -12.19 -13.57
C ALA A 85 -3.66 -12.13 -12.19
N GLU A 86 -4.90 -11.63 -12.08
CA GLU A 86 -5.69 -11.63 -10.85
C GLU A 86 -5.88 -13.05 -10.32
N ARG A 87 -6.35 -13.95 -11.17
CA ARG A 87 -6.54 -15.37 -10.81
C ARG A 87 -5.23 -16.01 -10.35
N LYS A 88 -4.13 -15.79 -11.10
CA LYS A 88 -2.81 -16.30 -10.76
C LYS A 88 -2.33 -15.77 -9.41
N MET A 89 -2.49 -14.48 -9.13
CA MET A 89 -2.09 -13.86 -7.87
C MET A 89 -2.90 -14.41 -6.70
N LEU A 90 -4.22 -14.49 -6.82
CA LEU A 90 -5.09 -15.03 -5.77
C LEU A 90 -4.75 -16.49 -5.43
N VAL A 91 -4.54 -17.34 -6.44
CA VAL A 91 -4.14 -18.75 -6.23
C VAL A 91 -2.77 -18.82 -5.55
N LYS A 92 -1.78 -18.05 -5.98
CA LYS A 92 -0.44 -18.05 -5.38
C LYS A 92 -0.43 -17.54 -3.93
N LEU A 93 -1.34 -16.66 -3.59
CA LEU A 93 -1.51 -16.12 -2.23
C LEU A 93 -2.52 -16.93 -1.39
N ASP A 94 -3.00 -18.08 -1.89
CA ASP A 94 -3.99 -18.94 -1.22
C ASP A 94 -5.25 -18.14 -0.82
N PHE A 95 -5.66 -17.16 -1.64
CA PHE A 95 -6.77 -16.24 -1.37
C PHE A 95 -6.63 -15.44 -0.05
N GLN A 96 -5.43 -15.40 0.53
CA GLN A 96 -5.16 -14.63 1.74
C GLN A 96 -4.96 -13.15 1.37
N THR A 97 -6.06 -12.44 1.17
CA THR A 97 -6.04 -11.00 0.81
C THR A 97 -5.99 -10.09 2.04
N SER A 98 -6.48 -10.54 3.19
CA SER A 98 -6.41 -9.75 4.42
C SER A 98 -4.98 -9.67 4.98
N HIS A 99 -4.58 -8.46 5.39
CA HIS A 99 -3.28 -8.20 6.00
C HIS A 99 -3.38 -7.06 7.00
N PHE A 100 -2.67 -7.19 8.13
CA PHE A 100 -2.54 -6.10 9.09
C PHE A 100 -1.63 -5.01 8.52
N SER A 101 -2.22 -3.92 8.03
CA SER A 101 -1.46 -2.83 7.43
C SER A 101 -0.84 -1.93 8.49
N SER A 102 0.31 -1.35 8.16
CA SER A 102 0.93 -0.32 9.01
C SER A 102 0.05 0.91 9.16
N TYR A 103 -0.80 1.21 8.18
CA TYR A 103 -1.77 2.30 8.27
C TYR A 103 -2.84 2.04 9.35
N GLY A 104 -3.38 0.83 9.42
CA GLY A 104 -4.33 0.46 10.48
C GLY A 104 -3.74 0.59 11.89
N PHE A 105 -2.48 0.19 12.06
CA PHE A 105 -1.76 0.42 13.32
C PHE A 105 -1.57 1.90 13.62
N LEU A 106 -1.21 2.71 12.61
CA LEU A 106 -1.05 4.16 12.78
C LEU A 106 -2.37 4.81 13.25
N GLN A 107 -3.49 4.48 12.64
CA GLN A 107 -4.82 4.96 13.03
C GLN A 107 -5.11 4.63 14.51
N ARG A 108 -4.87 3.39 14.90
CA ARG A 108 -5.06 2.95 16.28
C ARG A 108 -4.16 3.71 17.27
N TYR A 109 -2.87 3.86 16.96
CA TYR A 109 -1.94 4.57 17.86
C TYR A 109 -2.27 6.06 17.94
N ALA A 110 -2.61 6.68 16.83
CA ALA A 110 -3.00 8.08 16.81
C ALA A 110 -4.25 8.36 17.66
N SER A 111 -5.21 7.45 17.68
CA SER A 111 -6.41 7.58 18.52
C SER A 111 -6.12 7.42 20.01
N LEU A 112 -5.08 6.64 20.39
CA LEU A 112 -4.69 6.44 21.80
C LEU A 112 -3.97 7.65 22.40
N VAL A 113 -3.25 8.42 21.58
CA VAL A 113 -2.45 9.56 22.03
C VAL A 113 -3.09 10.91 21.71
N ASP A 114 -4.36 10.91 21.30
CA ASP A 114 -5.11 12.11 20.90
C ASP A 114 -4.28 13.04 20.01
N SER A 115 -3.79 12.48 18.90
CA SER A 115 -2.82 13.13 18.03
C SER A 115 -3.45 14.31 17.31
N ASP A 116 -2.75 15.45 17.33
CA ASP A 116 -3.06 16.62 16.50
C ASP A 116 -3.12 16.19 15.01
N PRO A 117 -4.13 16.66 14.24
CA PRO A 117 -4.23 16.37 12.80
C PRO A 117 -2.97 16.65 11.99
N PHE A 118 -2.20 17.67 12.36
CA PHE A 118 -0.92 17.98 11.71
C PHE A 118 0.12 16.88 11.95
N ILE A 119 0.23 16.39 13.18
CA ILE A 119 1.12 15.28 13.54
C ILE A 119 0.70 14.01 12.81
N LEU A 120 -0.60 13.73 12.76
CA LEU A 120 -1.12 12.56 12.07
C LEU A 120 -0.82 12.60 10.57
N ASN A 121 -0.98 13.75 9.92
CA ASN A 121 -0.63 13.91 8.51
C ASN A 121 0.88 13.75 8.26
N MET A 122 1.71 14.27 9.16
CA MET A 122 3.16 14.06 9.09
C MET A 122 3.51 12.57 9.28
N ALA A 123 2.86 11.88 10.21
CA ALA A 123 3.08 10.45 10.43
C ALA A 123 2.64 9.60 9.23
N ARG A 124 1.51 9.95 8.60
CA ARG A 124 1.03 9.32 7.35
C ARG A 124 2.04 9.49 6.23
N TYR A 125 2.56 10.71 6.04
CA TYR A 125 3.59 10.97 5.04
C TYR A 125 4.85 10.12 5.26
N LEU A 126 5.36 10.09 6.48
CA LEU A 126 6.53 9.27 6.83
C LEU A 126 6.29 7.78 6.62
N LEU A 127 5.09 7.32 6.94
CA LEU A 127 4.70 5.93 6.76
C LEU A 127 4.58 5.56 5.28
N GLU A 128 3.96 6.42 4.47
CA GLU A 128 3.84 6.22 3.02
C GLU A 128 5.22 6.24 2.35
N LEU A 129 6.10 7.17 2.75
CA LEU A 129 7.49 7.19 2.28
C LEU A 129 8.23 5.87 2.57
N SER A 130 7.89 5.18 3.67
CA SER A 130 8.48 3.89 4.01
C SER A 130 8.09 2.76 3.04
N LEU A 131 6.96 2.87 2.32
CA LEU A 131 6.53 1.87 1.33
C LEU A 131 7.50 1.74 0.16
N VAL A 132 8.11 2.85 -0.24
CA VAL A 132 9.06 2.90 -1.37
C VAL A 132 10.41 2.28 -1.00
N GLU A 133 10.80 2.35 0.28
CA GLU A 133 12.12 1.91 0.73
C GLU A 133 12.15 0.40 1.01
N TYR A 134 12.89 -0.35 0.18
CA TYR A 134 13.00 -1.81 0.28
C TYR A 134 13.51 -2.30 1.65
N LYS A 135 14.41 -1.54 2.29
CA LYS A 135 14.97 -1.91 3.59
C LYS A 135 13.92 -1.94 4.71
N MET A 136 12.77 -1.28 4.53
CA MET A 136 11.68 -1.26 5.51
C MET A 136 10.89 -2.57 5.56
N LEU A 137 10.95 -3.43 4.53
CA LEU A 137 10.27 -4.74 4.50
C LEU A 137 10.63 -5.68 5.66
N LYS A 138 11.81 -5.53 6.24
CA LYS A 138 12.25 -6.33 7.39
C LYS A 138 11.55 -5.97 8.71
N HIS A 139 10.86 -4.85 8.77
CA HIS A 139 10.22 -4.36 9.99
C HIS A 139 8.73 -4.71 10.03
N HIS A 140 8.24 -5.05 11.21
CA HIS A 140 6.81 -5.29 11.40
C HIS A 140 5.98 -4.02 11.14
N PRO A 141 4.77 -4.16 10.56
CA PRO A 141 3.89 -3.03 10.29
C PRO A 141 3.61 -2.14 11.52
N SER A 142 3.44 -2.76 12.69
CA SER A 142 3.23 -2.04 13.95
C SER A 142 4.44 -1.18 14.34
N MET A 143 5.67 -1.67 14.10
CA MET A 143 6.89 -0.92 14.38
C MET A 143 7.02 0.29 13.43
N LEU A 144 6.74 0.11 12.14
CA LEU A 144 6.75 1.21 11.18
C LEU A 144 5.74 2.31 11.57
N ALA A 145 4.55 1.91 11.97
CA ALA A 145 3.51 2.83 12.42
C ALA A 145 3.92 3.62 13.67
N SER A 146 4.43 2.93 14.70
CA SER A 146 4.88 3.58 15.94
C SER A 146 6.07 4.51 15.71
N ALA A 147 7.05 4.07 14.91
CA ALA A 147 8.22 4.88 14.57
C ALA A 147 7.83 6.15 13.79
N SER A 148 6.91 6.03 12.82
CA SER A 148 6.41 7.17 12.04
C SER A 148 5.69 8.19 12.92
N LEU A 149 4.83 7.73 13.83
CA LEU A 149 4.12 8.59 14.77
C LEU A 149 5.09 9.26 15.75
N TYR A 150 6.02 8.50 16.32
CA TYR A 150 7.05 9.03 17.22
C TYR A 150 7.91 10.11 16.54
N LEU A 151 8.37 9.83 15.32
CA LEU A 151 9.19 10.77 14.56
C LEU A 151 8.40 12.04 14.22
N ALA A 152 7.14 11.92 13.81
CA ALA A 152 6.26 13.06 13.55
C ALA A 152 6.11 13.95 14.80
N GLN A 153 5.89 13.36 15.97
CA GLN A 153 5.81 14.11 17.24
C GLN A 153 7.13 14.79 17.59
N LYS A 154 8.27 14.17 17.34
CA LYS A 154 9.60 14.76 17.54
C LYS A 154 9.87 15.91 16.60
N ILE A 155 9.49 15.83 15.32
CA ILE A 155 9.63 16.90 14.33
C ILE A 155 8.81 18.13 14.78
N VAL A 156 7.61 17.93 15.29
CA VAL A 156 6.73 19.00 15.79
C VAL A 156 7.13 19.48 17.19
N ARG A 157 8.18 18.91 17.77
CA ARG A 157 8.74 19.29 19.08
C ARG A 157 7.75 19.21 20.25
N LYS A 158 6.84 18.24 20.25
CA LYS A 158 6.05 17.97 21.46
C LYS A 158 6.96 17.41 22.56
N PRO A 159 7.03 18.08 23.75
CA PRO A 159 7.63 17.47 24.92
C PRO A 159 6.81 16.23 25.27
N ASN A 160 7.24 15.17 25.74
CA ASN A 160 6.50 13.91 26.05
C ASN A 160 5.87 13.28 24.78
N ALA A 161 6.67 13.09 23.76
CA ALA A 161 6.23 12.55 22.48
C ALA A 161 5.70 11.09 22.57
N TRP A 162 5.88 10.40 23.71
CA TRP A 162 5.42 9.02 23.90
C TRP A 162 4.94 8.81 25.32
N PRO A 163 3.73 8.28 25.57
CA PRO A 163 3.30 7.85 26.90
C PRO A 163 4.18 6.68 27.37
N GLU A 164 4.45 6.62 28.68
CA GLU A 164 5.17 5.52 29.33
C GLU A 164 4.40 4.21 29.27
#